data_5de41a836e33b26029db08a092104c40
#
_entry.id   5de41a836e33b26029db08a092104c40
#
_cell.length_a   1.000
_cell.length_b   1.000
_cell.length_c   1.000
_cell.angle_alpha   90.00
_cell.angle_beta   90.00
_cell.angle_gamma   90.00
#
_symmetry.space_group_name_H-M   'P 1'
#
loop_
_entity.id
_entity.type
_entity.pdbx_description
1 polymer ?
#
loop_
_entity_poly.entity_id
_entity_poly.type
_entity_poly.pdbx_seq_one_letter_code
_entity_poly.pdbx_strand_id
1 'polypeptide(L)'
;MDDRARQQTTKGIWLCRGMDRNVLVMDVEGTDGRERGDDQDFERKSALFSLATAECVIVNMWENQVGLFQGANMGLLKTVLDVNLTLFQVGRARAGAPKEKTLLLFVIRDYIGTTPLANLESTIRADLQRIWASLTKPEALAGAELGDFFDVSFSALPHKVLQAKEFDEGIAQLQRRFIDRSDPQYVFQTEYHKRIPIDGLPHYLESVWEQILQNKDLDLPTQQELLAQFRCDEIAAAAAAAFAAAMTALRSALDAGQVLATLGVDMASHRAEALAVFDKDASRYHRGVYARKRADLLLQLNAVLLPFFLAQLKNLHTKLASAFQQAMQEGTRGASYDFGRLVEEHVAHALAAFDAETQRLVLPDTDWSVSEERMHLEEDLRAVARTLRAD
;
A
#
# COMPACT_ATOMS: atom_id res chain seq x y z
N MET A 1 -12.91 -4.85 41.70
CA MET A 1 -12.23 -3.99 40.74
C MET A 1 -11.86 -2.71 41.48
N ASP A 2 -10.59 -2.41 41.53
CA ASP A 2 -10.12 -1.18 42.18
C ASP A 2 -10.33 -0.01 41.21
N ASP A 3 -11.35 0.81 41.45
CA ASP A 3 -11.74 1.94 40.60
C ASP A 3 -10.72 3.10 40.58
N ARG A 4 -9.59 2.94 41.23
CA ARG A 4 -8.62 4.02 41.47
C ARG A 4 -7.44 4.06 40.50
N ALA A 5 -7.24 3.02 39.69
CA ALA A 5 -6.17 2.98 38.67
C ALA A 5 -6.73 2.46 37.35
N ARG A 6 -6.66 3.26 36.30
CA ARG A 6 -6.92 2.80 34.92
C ARG A 6 -5.76 1.94 34.48
N GLN A 7 -5.74 0.67 34.89
CA GLN A 7 -4.76 -0.32 34.46
C GLN A 7 -5.41 -1.32 33.51
N GLN A 8 -4.60 -1.93 32.66
CA GLN A 8 -5.01 -3.02 31.80
C GLN A 8 -5.53 -4.18 32.66
N THR A 9 -6.76 -4.62 32.39
CA THR A 9 -7.45 -5.63 33.21
C THR A 9 -7.18 -7.05 32.75
N THR A 10 -7.06 -7.28 31.43
CA THR A 10 -6.82 -8.59 30.82
C THR A 10 -5.43 -8.61 30.18
N LYS A 11 -4.62 -9.63 30.47
CA LYS A 11 -3.35 -9.88 29.80
C LYS A 11 -3.43 -11.21 29.08
N GLY A 12 -3.20 -11.20 27.76
CA GLY A 12 -3.29 -12.41 26.95
C GLY A 12 -4.72 -12.78 26.56
N ILE A 13 -4.92 -14.06 26.25
CA ILE A 13 -6.22 -14.64 25.89
C ILE A 13 -6.61 -15.63 26.97
N TRP A 14 -7.75 -15.38 27.59
CA TRP A 14 -8.29 -16.24 28.64
C TRP A 14 -9.48 -17.04 28.09
N LEU A 15 -9.49 -18.34 28.33
CA LEU A 15 -10.58 -19.22 27.96
C LEU A 15 -11.38 -19.61 29.19
N CYS A 16 -12.70 -19.45 29.12
CA CYS A 16 -13.61 -19.96 30.15
C CYS A 16 -14.81 -20.66 29.51
N ARG A 17 -15.35 -21.63 30.23
CA ARG A 17 -16.61 -22.28 29.83
C ARG A 17 -17.80 -21.46 30.34
N GLY A 18 -18.77 -21.20 29.47
CA GLY A 18 -20.03 -20.60 29.89
C GLY A 18 -20.76 -21.52 30.87
N MET A 19 -21.31 -20.95 31.97
CA MET A 19 -22.07 -21.75 32.93
C MET A 19 -23.26 -22.42 32.25
N ASP A 20 -23.44 -23.71 32.48
CA ASP A 20 -24.56 -24.53 32.04
C ASP A 20 -24.76 -24.61 30.50
N ARG A 21 -23.76 -24.22 29.72
CA ARG A 21 -23.81 -24.22 28.25
C ARG A 21 -22.54 -24.81 27.64
N ASN A 22 -22.67 -25.36 26.43
CA ASN A 22 -21.54 -25.81 25.63
C ASN A 22 -20.97 -24.63 24.83
N VAL A 23 -20.60 -23.54 25.54
CA VAL A 23 -20.04 -22.33 24.97
C VAL A 23 -18.70 -22.07 25.61
N LEU A 24 -17.67 -21.86 24.79
CA LEU A 24 -16.39 -21.34 25.23
C LEU A 24 -16.35 -19.83 24.96
N VAL A 25 -15.93 -19.09 25.96
CA VAL A 25 -15.76 -17.65 25.91
C VAL A 25 -14.27 -17.35 25.94
N MET A 26 -13.81 -16.58 24.95
CA MET A 26 -12.46 -16.02 24.94
C MET A 26 -12.52 -14.57 25.39
N ASP A 27 -11.88 -14.23 26.51
CA ASP A 27 -11.62 -12.87 26.91
C ASP A 27 -10.24 -12.49 26.41
N VAL A 28 -10.21 -11.55 25.47
CA VAL A 28 -9.02 -11.16 24.72
C VAL A 28 -8.53 -9.81 25.24
N GLU A 29 -7.24 -9.69 25.42
CA GLU A 29 -6.57 -8.44 25.80
C GLU A 29 -7.07 -7.25 24.96
N GLY A 30 -7.44 -6.15 25.63
CA GLY A 30 -7.96 -4.96 24.94
C GLY A 30 -6.88 -4.23 24.14
N THR A 31 -7.30 -3.68 23.01
CA THR A 31 -6.46 -3.02 22.01
C THR A 31 -6.16 -1.54 22.32
N ASP A 32 -6.81 -0.95 23.33
CA ASP A 32 -6.70 0.48 23.66
C ASP A 32 -5.76 0.78 24.85
N GLY A 33 -4.94 -0.18 25.28
CA GLY A 33 -4.05 -0.05 26.43
C GLY A 33 -2.88 0.91 26.18
N ARG A 34 -2.84 2.04 26.89
CA ARG A 34 -1.74 3.05 26.83
C ARG A 34 -0.38 2.51 27.29
N GLU A 35 -0.34 1.38 27.98
CA GLU A 35 0.85 0.87 28.66
C GLU A 35 1.81 0.07 27.76
N ARG A 36 1.38 -0.33 26.55
CA ARG A 36 2.17 -1.09 25.57
C ARG A 36 2.34 -0.33 24.26
N GLY A 37 3.00 0.81 24.30
CA GLY A 37 3.22 1.65 23.11
C GLY A 37 3.87 0.95 21.90
N ASP A 38 4.56 -0.18 22.11
CA ASP A 38 5.30 -0.89 21.07
C ASP A 38 4.85 -2.35 20.83
N ASP A 39 3.98 -2.95 21.64
CA ASP A 39 3.56 -4.35 21.49
C ASP A 39 2.22 -4.52 20.78
N GLN A 40 2.07 -3.86 19.62
CA GLN A 40 0.91 -4.04 18.73
C GLN A 40 0.91 -5.41 18.04
N ASP A 41 2.01 -6.13 18.08
CA ASP A 41 2.15 -7.45 17.46
C ASP A 41 1.27 -8.49 18.17
N PHE A 42 1.29 -8.52 19.49
CA PHE A 42 0.43 -9.44 20.25
C PHE A 42 -1.06 -9.12 20.04
N GLU A 43 -1.41 -7.85 20.00
CA GLU A 43 -2.78 -7.36 19.77
C GLU A 43 -3.35 -7.88 18.43
N ARG A 44 -2.56 -7.80 17.37
CA ARG A 44 -2.93 -8.29 16.04
C ARG A 44 -3.03 -9.80 15.99
N LYS A 45 -2.06 -10.51 16.57
CA LYS A 45 -2.04 -11.95 16.65
C LYS A 45 -3.25 -12.48 17.41
N SER A 46 -3.59 -11.87 18.55
CA SER A 46 -4.75 -12.26 19.36
C SER A 46 -6.09 -11.95 18.68
N ALA A 47 -6.21 -10.82 17.99
CA ALA A 47 -7.39 -10.49 17.21
C ALA A 47 -7.57 -11.44 16.01
N LEU A 48 -6.49 -11.77 15.29
CA LEU A 48 -6.51 -12.74 14.21
C LEU A 48 -6.85 -14.16 14.71
N PHE A 49 -6.27 -14.57 15.84
CA PHE A 49 -6.59 -15.82 16.47
C PHE A 49 -8.08 -15.93 16.82
N SER A 50 -8.62 -14.87 17.41
CA SER A 50 -10.05 -14.79 17.74
C SER A 50 -10.93 -14.88 16.49
N LEU A 51 -10.58 -14.16 15.43
CA LEU A 51 -11.33 -14.19 14.17
C LEU A 51 -11.27 -15.57 13.49
N ALA A 52 -10.12 -16.22 13.54
CA ALA A 52 -9.93 -17.54 12.92
C ALA A 52 -10.65 -18.67 13.68
N THR A 53 -10.75 -18.55 15.01
CA THR A 53 -11.23 -19.64 15.86
C THR A 53 -12.64 -19.48 16.39
N ALA A 54 -13.13 -18.23 16.57
CA ALA A 54 -14.45 -17.98 17.10
C ALA A 54 -15.56 -18.11 16.05
N GLU A 55 -16.73 -18.59 16.46
CA GLU A 55 -17.97 -18.59 15.67
C GLU A 55 -18.62 -17.18 15.69
N CYS A 56 -18.49 -16.48 16.81
CA CYS A 56 -18.91 -15.10 17.00
C CYS A 56 -17.78 -14.29 17.62
N VAL A 57 -17.42 -13.18 16.99
CA VAL A 57 -16.48 -12.19 17.52
C VAL A 57 -17.25 -10.97 17.97
N ILE A 58 -17.17 -10.65 19.27
CA ILE A 58 -17.75 -9.42 19.83
C ILE A 58 -16.73 -8.28 19.62
N VAL A 59 -17.09 -7.32 18.80
CA VAL A 59 -16.34 -6.07 18.64
C VAL A 59 -16.93 -5.02 19.55
N ASN A 60 -16.25 -4.78 20.67
CA ASN A 60 -16.69 -3.83 21.70
C ASN A 60 -16.14 -2.44 21.38
N MET A 61 -17.01 -1.47 21.15
CA MET A 61 -16.62 -0.10 20.79
C MET A 61 -17.51 0.96 21.46
N TRP A 62 -16.97 2.17 21.60
CA TRP A 62 -17.72 3.30 22.13
C TRP A 62 -18.52 4.01 21.04
N GLU A 63 -19.71 4.55 21.35
CA GLU A 63 -20.53 5.32 20.40
C GLU A 63 -19.72 6.44 19.72
N ASN A 64 -18.92 7.16 20.49
CA ASN A 64 -18.10 8.28 19.98
C ASN A 64 -16.95 7.85 19.06
N GLN A 65 -16.67 6.56 18.93
CA GLN A 65 -15.65 6.03 18.00
C GLN A 65 -16.24 5.64 16.65
N VAL A 66 -17.57 5.57 16.51
CA VAL A 66 -18.24 5.24 15.27
C VAL A 66 -18.04 6.37 14.25
N GLY A 67 -17.58 6.02 13.05
CA GLY A 67 -17.30 6.97 11.97
C GLY A 67 -15.93 7.65 12.06
N LEU A 68 -15.14 7.40 13.10
CA LEU A 68 -13.75 7.84 13.16
C LEU A 68 -12.87 6.80 12.46
N PHE A 69 -12.45 7.12 11.24
CA PHE A 69 -11.58 6.22 10.42
C PHE A 69 -10.25 5.87 11.09
N GLN A 70 -9.81 6.66 12.06
CA GLN A 70 -8.63 6.44 12.90
C GLN A 70 -8.97 5.82 14.27
N GLY A 71 -10.21 5.44 14.51
CA GLY A 71 -10.54 4.65 15.68
C GLY A 71 -9.72 3.36 15.66
N ALA A 72 -9.01 3.07 16.77
CA ALA A 72 -8.01 2.00 16.87
C ALA A 72 -8.47 0.64 16.30
N ASN A 73 -9.77 0.37 16.36
CA ASN A 73 -10.36 -0.89 15.93
C ASN A 73 -10.47 -1.08 14.40
N MET A 74 -10.59 -0.02 13.59
CA MET A 74 -10.78 -0.17 12.14
C MET A 74 -9.48 -0.51 11.41
N GLY A 75 -8.35 0.05 11.83
CA GLY A 75 -7.03 -0.32 11.32
C GLY A 75 -6.67 -1.76 11.65
N LEU A 76 -6.95 -2.18 12.88
CA LEU A 76 -6.78 -3.56 13.33
C LEU A 76 -7.67 -4.51 12.52
N LEU A 77 -8.94 -4.17 12.31
CA LEU A 77 -9.88 -4.99 11.54
C LEU A 77 -9.43 -5.17 10.09
N LYS A 78 -8.92 -4.12 9.45
CA LYS A 78 -8.36 -4.22 8.11
C LYS A 78 -7.26 -5.26 8.03
N THR A 79 -6.30 -5.18 8.94
CA THR A 79 -5.18 -6.11 9.01
C THR A 79 -5.62 -7.54 9.26
N VAL A 80 -6.49 -7.72 10.26
CA VAL A 80 -6.96 -9.04 10.66
C VAL A 80 -7.77 -9.69 9.54
N LEU A 81 -8.57 -8.93 8.80
CA LEU A 81 -9.30 -9.42 7.63
C LEU A 81 -8.35 -9.80 6.48
N ASP A 82 -7.34 -8.97 6.19
CA ASP A 82 -6.36 -9.22 5.13
C ASP A 82 -5.59 -10.52 5.38
N VAL A 83 -5.04 -10.66 6.58
CA VAL A 83 -4.30 -11.87 6.97
C VAL A 83 -5.21 -13.09 7.08
N ASN A 84 -6.45 -12.94 7.57
CA ASN A 84 -7.42 -14.03 7.61
C ASN A 84 -7.69 -14.59 6.20
N LEU A 85 -7.89 -13.72 5.21
CA LEU A 85 -8.07 -14.15 3.82
C LEU A 85 -6.86 -14.95 3.33
N THR A 86 -5.67 -14.44 3.56
CA THR A 86 -4.43 -15.04 3.04
C THR A 86 -4.11 -16.37 3.71
N LEU A 87 -4.15 -16.43 5.05
CA LEU A 87 -3.75 -17.63 5.80
C LEU A 87 -4.78 -18.74 5.80
N PHE A 88 -6.04 -18.40 5.99
CA PHE A 88 -7.05 -19.42 6.27
C PHE A 88 -8.02 -19.64 5.11
N GLN A 89 -8.43 -18.61 4.41
CA GLN A 89 -9.49 -18.74 3.41
C GLN A 89 -8.99 -19.24 2.05
N VAL A 90 -7.75 -18.93 1.65
CA VAL A 90 -7.16 -19.45 0.40
C VAL A 90 -6.99 -20.97 0.46
N GLY A 91 -6.49 -21.50 1.56
CA GLY A 91 -6.32 -22.94 1.77
C GLY A 91 -7.67 -23.68 1.68
N ARG A 92 -8.70 -23.13 2.30
CA ARG A 92 -10.06 -23.67 2.29
C ARG A 92 -10.70 -23.62 0.89
N ALA A 93 -10.56 -22.51 0.18
CA ALA A 93 -11.07 -22.36 -1.17
C ALA A 93 -10.45 -23.39 -2.13
N ARG A 94 -9.13 -23.60 -2.03
CA ARG A 94 -8.42 -24.61 -2.83
C ARG A 94 -8.82 -26.05 -2.49
N ALA A 95 -9.13 -26.31 -1.22
CA ALA A 95 -9.62 -27.62 -0.77
C ALA A 95 -11.09 -27.90 -1.09
N GLY A 96 -11.82 -26.96 -1.68
CA GLY A 96 -13.25 -27.08 -1.94
C GLY A 96 -14.09 -27.19 -0.66
N ALA A 97 -13.57 -26.72 0.47
CA ALA A 97 -14.26 -26.77 1.76
C ALA A 97 -15.47 -25.82 1.75
N PRO A 98 -16.56 -26.16 2.47
CA PRO A 98 -17.72 -25.28 2.57
C PRO A 98 -17.30 -23.93 3.18
N LYS A 99 -17.90 -22.86 2.69
CA LYS A 99 -17.71 -21.52 3.22
C LYS A 99 -18.22 -21.48 4.67
N GLU A 100 -17.31 -21.27 5.61
CA GLU A 100 -17.64 -21.06 7.01
C GLU A 100 -17.65 -19.57 7.29
N LYS A 101 -18.76 -19.08 7.82
CA LYS A 101 -18.89 -17.69 8.21
C LYS A 101 -18.54 -17.49 9.67
N THR A 102 -18.15 -16.28 10.01
CA THR A 102 -17.98 -15.81 11.38
C THR A 102 -18.93 -14.62 11.60
N LEU A 103 -19.66 -14.61 12.70
CA LEU A 103 -20.50 -13.48 13.07
C LEU A 103 -19.66 -12.40 13.74
N LEU A 104 -19.66 -11.18 13.19
CA LEU A 104 -19.11 -9.98 13.81
C LEU A 104 -20.25 -9.25 14.54
N LEU A 105 -20.26 -9.35 15.86
CA LEU A 105 -21.25 -8.69 16.71
C LEU A 105 -20.67 -7.39 17.28
N PHE A 106 -21.08 -6.26 16.73
CA PHE A 106 -20.68 -4.94 17.22
C PHE A 106 -21.53 -4.56 18.44
N VAL A 107 -20.88 -4.38 19.59
CA VAL A 107 -21.51 -3.91 20.82
C VAL A 107 -21.11 -2.46 21.03
N ILE A 108 -22.04 -1.54 20.76
CA ILE A 108 -21.83 -0.09 20.88
C ILE A 108 -22.13 0.32 22.31
N ARG A 109 -21.13 0.78 23.02
CA ARG A 109 -21.21 1.16 24.44
C ARG A 109 -21.42 2.65 24.64
N ASP A 110 -21.95 2.99 25.82
CA ASP A 110 -22.31 4.34 26.24
C ASP A 110 -23.24 5.04 25.24
N TYR A 111 -24.11 4.22 24.64
CA TYR A 111 -25.10 4.68 23.68
C TYR A 111 -26.12 5.60 24.35
N ILE A 112 -26.16 6.85 23.92
CA ILE A 112 -27.06 7.88 24.49
C ILE A 112 -28.33 8.10 23.65
N GLY A 113 -28.43 7.49 22.48
CA GLY A 113 -29.63 7.56 21.62
C GLY A 113 -29.77 8.85 20.82
N THR A 114 -28.80 9.76 20.85
CA THR A 114 -28.84 11.00 20.04
C THR A 114 -28.77 10.67 18.55
N THR A 115 -27.92 9.72 18.18
CA THR A 115 -27.86 9.17 16.84
C THR A 115 -28.65 7.86 16.81
N PRO A 116 -29.65 7.69 15.93
CA PRO A 116 -30.36 6.42 15.79
C PRO A 116 -29.41 5.26 15.56
N LEU A 117 -29.61 4.11 16.22
CA LEU A 117 -28.76 2.94 16.08
C LEU A 117 -28.60 2.51 14.62
N ALA A 118 -29.67 2.57 13.82
CA ALA A 118 -29.62 2.24 12.39
C ALA A 118 -28.61 3.10 11.60
N ASN A 119 -28.40 4.36 12.00
CA ASN A 119 -27.41 5.22 11.36
C ASN A 119 -25.97 4.80 11.73
N LEU A 120 -25.74 4.43 12.99
CA LEU A 120 -24.46 3.91 13.46
C LEU A 120 -24.13 2.57 12.75
N GLU A 121 -25.12 1.68 12.64
CA GLU A 121 -25.01 0.42 11.89
C GLU A 121 -24.63 0.67 10.42
N SER A 122 -25.34 1.59 9.77
CA SER A 122 -25.06 1.96 8.36
C SER A 122 -23.63 2.47 8.19
N THR A 123 -23.16 3.30 9.11
CA THR A 123 -21.79 3.83 9.11
C THR A 123 -20.76 2.71 9.24
N ILE A 124 -20.92 1.81 10.21
CA ILE A 124 -20.00 0.69 10.43
C ILE A 124 -20.00 -0.26 9.22
N ARG A 125 -21.18 -0.57 8.65
CA ARG A 125 -21.27 -1.40 7.45
C ARG A 125 -20.56 -0.76 6.26
N ALA A 126 -20.70 0.55 6.06
CA ALA A 126 -20.01 1.28 5.01
C ALA A 126 -18.48 1.26 5.21
N ASP A 127 -18.02 1.40 6.45
CA ASP A 127 -16.60 1.31 6.79
C ASP A 127 -16.03 -0.10 6.52
N LEU A 128 -16.74 -1.15 6.91
CA LEU A 128 -16.36 -2.54 6.61
C LEU A 128 -16.29 -2.81 5.11
N GLN A 129 -17.25 -2.33 4.32
CA GLN A 129 -17.24 -2.46 2.87
C GLN A 129 -16.04 -1.71 2.24
N ARG A 130 -15.72 -0.53 2.76
CA ARG A 130 -14.56 0.26 2.32
C ARG A 130 -13.24 -0.47 2.63
N ILE A 131 -13.13 -1.03 3.84
CA ILE A 131 -12.00 -1.87 4.23
C ILE A 131 -11.89 -3.05 3.27
N TRP A 132 -12.97 -3.80 3.07
CA TRP A 132 -13.01 -4.97 2.20
C TRP A 132 -12.62 -4.66 0.75
N ALA A 133 -13.09 -3.55 0.21
CA ALA A 133 -12.73 -3.06 -1.12
C ALA A 133 -11.24 -2.69 -1.25
N SER A 134 -10.61 -2.28 -0.14
CA SER A 134 -9.18 -1.91 -0.10
C SER A 134 -8.23 -3.10 0.07
N LEU A 135 -8.74 -4.31 0.35
CA LEU A 135 -7.90 -5.50 0.54
C LEU A 135 -7.38 -6.04 -0.79
N THR A 136 -6.13 -6.48 -0.78
CA THR A 136 -5.55 -7.24 -1.90
C THR A 136 -6.03 -8.69 -1.83
N LYS A 137 -6.99 -9.04 -2.69
CA LYS A 137 -7.55 -10.39 -2.69
C LYS A 137 -6.68 -11.34 -3.49
N PRO A 138 -6.33 -12.51 -2.93
CA PRO A 138 -5.68 -13.59 -3.69
C PRO A 138 -6.54 -14.01 -4.89
N GLU A 139 -5.91 -14.49 -5.97
CA GLU A 139 -6.60 -14.88 -7.21
C GLU A 139 -7.77 -15.86 -6.97
N ALA A 140 -7.57 -16.83 -6.07
CA ALA A 140 -8.61 -17.80 -5.69
C ALA A 140 -9.85 -17.17 -5.03
N LEU A 141 -9.76 -15.91 -4.59
CA LEU A 141 -10.80 -15.15 -3.88
C LEU A 141 -11.13 -13.82 -4.57
N ALA A 142 -10.72 -13.61 -5.81
CA ALA A 142 -10.83 -12.33 -6.52
C ALA A 142 -12.29 -11.80 -6.60
N GLY A 143 -13.27 -12.70 -6.71
CA GLY A 143 -14.69 -12.35 -6.75
C GLY A 143 -15.42 -12.43 -5.40
N ALA A 144 -14.70 -12.64 -4.30
CA ALA A 144 -15.32 -12.84 -3.00
C ALA A 144 -15.83 -11.52 -2.37
N GLU A 145 -16.99 -11.57 -1.76
CA GLU A 145 -17.60 -10.46 -1.02
C GLU A 145 -17.42 -10.65 0.49
N LEU A 146 -17.54 -9.56 1.26
CA LEU A 146 -17.46 -9.61 2.73
C LEU A 146 -18.47 -10.62 3.31
N GLY A 147 -19.69 -10.62 2.78
CA GLY A 147 -20.79 -11.50 3.19
C GLY A 147 -20.56 -12.97 2.91
N ASP A 148 -19.53 -13.34 2.14
CA ASP A 148 -19.14 -14.75 1.96
C ASP A 148 -18.49 -15.34 3.22
N PHE A 149 -17.87 -14.49 4.05
CA PHE A 149 -17.09 -14.92 5.22
C PHE A 149 -17.58 -14.36 6.54
N PHE A 150 -18.30 -13.22 6.50
CA PHE A 150 -18.71 -12.50 7.71
C PHE A 150 -20.15 -12.02 7.60
N ASP A 151 -20.92 -12.31 8.63
CA ASP A 151 -22.19 -11.63 8.86
C ASP A 151 -21.99 -10.59 9.97
N VAL A 152 -22.73 -9.48 9.90
CA VAL A 152 -22.57 -8.36 10.81
C VAL A 152 -23.86 -8.08 11.54
N SER A 153 -23.80 -8.05 12.87
CA SER A 153 -24.91 -7.75 13.73
C SER A 153 -24.53 -6.69 14.79
N PHE A 154 -25.53 -6.06 15.38
CA PHE A 154 -25.34 -4.93 16.28
C PHE A 154 -26.13 -5.08 17.55
N SER A 155 -25.58 -4.48 18.63
CA SER A 155 -26.27 -4.24 19.91
C SER A 155 -25.78 -2.93 20.48
N ALA A 156 -26.66 -2.17 21.12
CA ALA A 156 -26.30 -0.94 21.80
C ALA A 156 -26.54 -1.10 23.31
N LEU A 157 -25.59 -0.64 24.11
CA LEU A 157 -25.67 -0.66 25.56
C LEU A 157 -25.57 0.78 26.08
N PRO A 158 -26.57 1.26 26.81
CA PRO A 158 -26.53 2.55 27.47
C PRO A 158 -25.40 2.67 28.51
N HIS A 159 -25.16 3.87 28.99
CA HIS A 159 -24.11 4.10 29.98
C HIS A 159 -24.45 3.43 31.33
N LYS A 160 -23.59 2.51 31.77
CA LYS A 160 -23.81 1.67 32.97
C LYS A 160 -24.12 2.43 34.24
N VAL A 161 -23.52 3.61 34.44
CA VAL A 161 -23.73 4.39 35.68
C VAL A 161 -24.87 5.39 35.54
N LEU A 162 -25.03 6.02 34.37
CA LEU A 162 -26.03 7.06 34.17
C LEU A 162 -27.41 6.49 33.81
N GLN A 163 -27.48 5.30 33.23
CA GLN A 163 -28.68 4.62 32.76
C GLN A 163 -28.62 3.14 33.18
N ALA A 164 -28.47 2.89 34.48
CA ALA A 164 -28.19 1.56 35.00
C ALA A 164 -29.30 0.54 34.68
N LYS A 165 -30.56 0.96 34.75
CA LYS A 165 -31.71 0.09 34.49
C LYS A 165 -31.77 -0.30 33.01
N GLU A 166 -31.64 0.67 32.12
CA GLU A 166 -31.64 0.47 30.67
C GLU A 166 -30.41 -0.36 30.22
N PHE A 167 -29.28 -0.18 30.93
CA PHE A 167 -28.09 -1.00 30.70
C PHE A 167 -28.35 -2.47 31.07
N ASP A 168 -28.96 -2.74 32.25
CA ASP A 168 -29.28 -4.10 32.68
C ASP A 168 -30.31 -4.77 31.76
N GLU A 169 -31.31 -4.01 31.29
CA GLU A 169 -32.28 -4.49 30.29
C GLU A 169 -31.58 -4.81 28.96
N GLY A 170 -30.64 -3.95 28.50
CA GLY A 170 -29.82 -4.16 27.30
C GLY A 170 -28.94 -5.40 27.41
N ILE A 171 -28.30 -5.61 28.58
CA ILE A 171 -27.53 -6.83 28.84
C ILE A 171 -28.42 -8.07 28.82
N ALA A 172 -29.64 -8.02 29.41
CA ALA A 172 -30.57 -9.14 29.36
C ALA A 172 -31.03 -9.47 27.94
N GLN A 173 -31.25 -8.46 27.10
CA GLN A 173 -31.53 -8.65 25.65
C GLN A 173 -30.35 -9.28 24.91
N LEU A 174 -29.13 -8.75 25.12
CA LEU A 174 -27.91 -9.29 24.51
C LEU A 174 -27.71 -10.75 24.95
N GLN A 175 -27.90 -11.05 26.22
CA GLN A 175 -27.77 -12.41 26.76
C GLN A 175 -28.74 -13.39 26.10
N ARG A 176 -30.01 -12.99 25.81
CA ARG A 176 -30.98 -13.85 25.12
C ARG A 176 -30.47 -14.31 23.77
N ARG A 177 -29.78 -13.46 23.04
CA ARG A 177 -29.18 -13.82 21.73
C ARG A 177 -28.17 -14.96 21.82
N PHE A 178 -27.59 -15.22 22.97
CA PHE A 178 -26.66 -16.35 23.19
C PHE A 178 -27.33 -17.59 23.77
N ILE A 179 -28.52 -17.48 24.33
CA ILE A 179 -29.15 -18.60 25.07
C ILE A 179 -30.51 -19.03 24.50
N ASP A 180 -31.26 -18.14 23.88
CA ASP A 180 -32.58 -18.44 23.36
C ASP A 180 -32.52 -18.72 21.86
N ARG A 181 -32.69 -20.00 21.50
CA ARG A 181 -32.69 -20.44 20.09
C ARG A 181 -33.88 -19.92 19.29
N SER A 182 -34.93 -19.44 19.95
CA SER A 182 -36.08 -18.84 19.28
C SER A 182 -35.92 -17.35 19.00
N ASP A 183 -34.87 -16.72 19.56
CA ASP A 183 -34.55 -15.34 19.26
C ASP A 183 -34.13 -15.18 17.79
N PRO A 184 -34.78 -14.28 17.03
CA PRO A 184 -34.42 -14.04 15.62
C PRO A 184 -32.94 -13.65 15.40
N GLN A 185 -32.31 -13.14 16.44
CA GLN A 185 -30.91 -12.74 16.44
C GLN A 185 -30.00 -13.72 17.20
N TYR A 186 -30.44 -14.97 17.34
CA TYR A 186 -29.64 -16.03 17.99
C TYR A 186 -28.25 -16.14 17.34
N VAL A 187 -27.22 -16.11 18.14
CA VAL A 187 -25.83 -15.97 17.70
C VAL A 187 -25.27 -17.25 17.08
N PHE A 188 -25.64 -18.43 17.64
CA PHE A 188 -25.08 -19.70 17.23
C PHE A 188 -25.93 -20.34 16.11
N GLN A 189 -25.96 -19.69 14.94
CA GLN A 189 -26.56 -20.25 13.73
C GLN A 189 -25.67 -21.36 13.15
N THR A 190 -26.29 -22.32 12.46
CA THR A 190 -25.57 -23.48 11.89
C THR A 190 -24.45 -23.08 10.91
N GLU A 191 -24.60 -21.95 10.23
CA GLU A 191 -23.66 -21.41 9.27
C GLU A 191 -22.36 -20.90 9.89
N TYR A 192 -22.35 -20.59 11.20
CA TYR A 192 -21.16 -20.14 11.94
C TYR A 192 -20.39 -21.28 12.61
N HIS A 193 -20.98 -22.51 12.63
CA HIS A 193 -20.34 -23.64 13.31
C HIS A 193 -19.07 -24.11 12.62
N LYS A 194 -17.96 -24.01 13.31
CA LYS A 194 -16.66 -24.51 12.85
C LYS A 194 -16.52 -26.06 12.91
N ARG A 195 -17.48 -26.72 13.53
CA ARG A 195 -17.60 -28.20 13.61
C ARG A 195 -16.35 -28.89 14.13
N ILE A 196 -15.65 -28.26 15.07
CA ILE A 196 -14.45 -28.82 15.69
C ILE A 196 -14.89 -29.65 16.89
N PRO A 197 -14.56 -30.96 16.93
CA PRO A 197 -14.80 -31.80 18.08
C PRO A 197 -14.07 -31.27 19.31
N ILE A 198 -14.67 -31.37 20.49
CA ILE A 198 -14.12 -30.79 21.73
C ILE A 198 -12.78 -31.41 22.12
N ASP A 199 -12.58 -32.67 21.83
CA ASP A 199 -11.33 -33.40 22.05
C ASP A 199 -10.20 -32.97 21.08
N GLY A 200 -10.55 -32.52 19.88
CA GLY A 200 -9.63 -31.95 18.90
C GLY A 200 -9.37 -30.46 19.07
N LEU A 201 -10.17 -29.76 19.88
CA LEU A 201 -10.10 -28.30 20.01
C LEU A 201 -8.74 -27.79 20.48
N PRO A 202 -8.05 -28.36 21.47
CA PRO A 202 -6.72 -27.89 21.89
C PRO A 202 -5.71 -27.92 20.75
N HIS A 203 -5.63 -29.00 20.00
CA HIS A 203 -4.74 -29.15 18.84
C HIS A 203 -5.08 -28.17 17.71
N TYR A 204 -6.37 -27.93 17.49
CA TYR A 204 -6.79 -26.93 16.51
C TYR A 204 -6.35 -25.52 16.90
N LEU A 205 -6.59 -25.11 18.15
CA LEU A 205 -6.19 -23.79 18.65
C LEU A 205 -4.67 -23.60 18.61
N GLU A 206 -3.90 -24.64 19.01
CA GLU A 206 -2.45 -24.64 18.95
C GLU A 206 -1.95 -24.49 17.50
N SER A 207 -2.48 -25.28 16.58
CA SER A 207 -2.13 -25.20 15.15
C SER A 207 -2.42 -23.83 14.54
N VAL A 208 -3.57 -23.24 14.86
CA VAL A 208 -3.91 -21.88 14.41
C VAL A 208 -2.94 -20.86 14.98
N TRP A 209 -2.61 -20.96 16.28
CA TRP A 209 -1.67 -20.06 16.92
C TRP A 209 -0.26 -20.16 16.33
N GLU A 210 0.23 -21.37 16.08
CA GLU A 210 1.54 -21.61 15.43
C GLU A 210 1.58 -21.00 14.03
N GLN A 211 0.53 -21.17 13.22
CA GLN A 211 0.44 -20.54 11.89
C GLN A 211 0.51 -19.03 11.98
N ILE A 212 -0.15 -18.43 12.97
CA ILE A 212 -0.12 -16.99 13.22
C ILE A 212 1.30 -16.53 13.63
N LEU A 213 1.97 -17.28 14.50
CA LEU A 213 3.33 -16.95 14.95
C LEU A 213 4.37 -17.01 13.82
N GLN A 214 4.18 -17.90 12.85
CA GLN A 214 5.09 -18.09 11.72
C GLN A 214 4.88 -17.05 10.61
N ASN A 215 3.77 -16.32 10.65
CA ASN A 215 3.45 -15.35 9.60
C ASN A 215 4.12 -14.00 9.84
N LYS A 216 5.08 -13.66 8.97
CA LYS A 216 5.80 -12.39 8.98
C LYS A 216 4.95 -11.20 8.48
N ASP A 217 3.84 -11.45 7.78
CA ASP A 217 2.96 -10.40 7.26
C ASP A 217 2.12 -9.74 8.38
N LEU A 218 2.18 -10.30 9.60
CA LEU A 218 1.61 -9.69 10.81
C LEU A 218 2.51 -8.60 11.42
N ASP A 219 3.76 -8.51 11.02
CA ASP A 219 4.65 -7.41 11.36
C ASP A 219 4.18 -6.12 10.65
N LEU A 220 3.11 -5.54 11.15
CA LEU A 220 2.58 -4.31 10.57
C LEU A 220 3.22 -3.06 11.17
N PRO A 221 3.25 -2.01 10.32
CA PRO A 221 3.78 -0.72 10.75
C PRO A 221 3.04 -0.19 11.99
N THR A 222 3.78 0.39 12.91
CA THR A 222 3.22 1.13 14.06
C THR A 222 2.30 2.26 13.59
N GLN A 223 1.45 2.81 14.47
CA GLN A 223 0.62 3.98 14.12
C GLN A 223 1.46 5.14 13.57
N GLN A 224 2.69 5.29 14.08
CA GLN A 224 3.65 6.28 13.59
C GLN A 224 4.09 5.98 12.16
N GLU A 225 4.29 4.72 11.81
CA GLU A 225 4.65 4.31 10.44
C GLU A 225 3.48 4.47 9.47
N LEU A 226 2.25 4.14 9.89
CA LEU A 226 1.04 4.36 9.07
C LEU A 226 0.82 5.85 8.79
N LEU A 227 0.95 6.69 9.82
CA LEU A 227 0.90 8.14 9.65
C LEU A 227 2.02 8.62 8.72
N ALA A 228 3.24 8.11 8.92
CA ALA A 228 4.37 8.43 8.09
C ALA A 228 4.17 8.02 6.63
N GLN A 229 3.61 6.84 6.37
CA GLN A 229 3.27 6.39 5.01
C GLN A 229 2.33 7.37 4.33
N PHE A 230 1.19 7.67 4.98
CA PHE A 230 0.19 8.58 4.43
C PHE A 230 0.77 9.97 4.14
N ARG A 231 1.48 10.55 5.12
CA ARG A 231 2.06 11.89 4.97
C ARG A 231 3.20 11.95 3.96
N CYS A 232 4.08 10.96 3.94
CA CYS A 232 5.13 10.90 2.93
C CYS A 232 4.56 10.70 1.52
N ASP A 233 3.47 9.97 1.35
CA ASP A 233 2.81 9.83 0.05
C ASP A 233 2.20 11.15 -0.44
N GLU A 234 1.53 11.91 0.44
CA GLU A 234 1.03 13.25 0.10
C GLU A 234 2.16 14.20 -0.33
N ILE A 235 3.25 14.23 0.45
CA ILE A 235 4.41 15.10 0.19
C ILE A 235 5.09 14.68 -1.12
N ALA A 236 5.28 13.36 -1.36
CA ALA A 236 5.86 12.85 -2.58
C ALA A 236 5.01 13.20 -3.82
N ALA A 237 3.70 13.06 -3.73
CA ALA A 237 2.78 13.42 -4.80
C ALA A 237 2.86 14.92 -5.13
N ALA A 238 2.91 15.78 -4.12
CA ALA A 238 3.05 17.22 -4.30
C ALA A 238 4.40 17.59 -4.95
N ALA A 239 5.50 16.99 -4.49
CA ALA A 239 6.83 17.19 -5.06
C ALA A 239 6.91 16.71 -6.52
N ALA A 240 6.34 15.55 -6.83
CA ALA A 240 6.28 15.01 -8.18
C ALA A 240 5.42 15.88 -9.13
N ALA A 241 4.30 16.44 -8.66
CA ALA A 241 3.46 17.34 -9.44
C ALA A 241 4.20 18.66 -9.77
N ALA A 242 4.87 19.26 -8.79
CA ALA A 242 5.68 20.47 -9.01
C ALA A 242 6.83 20.21 -9.98
N PHE A 243 7.50 19.08 -9.86
CA PHE A 243 8.55 18.63 -10.77
C PHE A 243 8.02 18.47 -12.21
N ALA A 244 6.90 17.78 -12.40
CA ALA A 244 6.31 17.57 -13.70
C ALA A 244 5.93 18.90 -14.40
N ALA A 245 5.44 19.88 -13.63
CA ALA A 245 5.15 21.21 -14.13
C ALA A 245 6.41 21.94 -14.59
N ALA A 246 7.50 21.87 -13.84
CA ALA A 246 8.79 22.49 -14.20
C ALA A 246 9.38 21.87 -15.49
N MET A 247 9.18 20.57 -15.72
CA MET A 247 9.68 19.87 -16.91
C MET A 247 8.91 20.17 -18.20
N THR A 248 7.72 20.81 -18.12
CA THR A 248 6.85 21.03 -19.29
C THR A 248 7.52 21.86 -20.39
N ALA A 249 8.23 22.93 -20.04
CA ALA A 249 8.91 23.78 -21.00
C ALA A 249 10.03 23.05 -21.75
N LEU A 250 10.82 22.23 -21.05
CA LEU A 250 11.88 21.43 -21.65
C LEU A 250 11.32 20.38 -22.60
N ARG A 251 10.17 19.77 -22.28
CA ARG A 251 9.49 18.82 -23.13
C ARG A 251 9.11 19.45 -24.49
N SER A 252 8.49 20.61 -24.47
CA SER A 252 8.08 21.30 -25.70
C SER A 252 9.25 21.59 -26.63
N ALA A 253 10.41 21.98 -26.09
CA ALA A 253 11.61 22.22 -26.88
C ALA A 253 12.19 20.94 -27.51
N LEU A 254 12.23 19.86 -26.74
CA LEU A 254 12.69 18.54 -27.22
C LEU A 254 11.75 17.97 -28.29
N ASP A 255 10.44 18.08 -28.10
CA ASP A 255 9.43 17.63 -29.06
C ASP A 255 9.50 18.43 -30.38
N ALA A 256 9.98 19.71 -30.31
CA ALA A 256 10.30 20.50 -31.50
C ALA A 256 11.63 20.14 -32.16
N GLY A 257 12.33 19.09 -31.72
CA GLY A 257 13.59 18.62 -32.31
C GLY A 257 14.82 19.40 -31.85
N GLN A 258 14.71 20.24 -30.81
CA GLN A 258 15.84 21.03 -30.33
C GLN A 258 16.78 20.17 -29.47
N VAL A 259 18.09 20.45 -29.59
CA VAL A 259 19.12 19.94 -28.71
C VAL A 259 19.40 20.96 -27.62
N LEU A 260 19.17 20.59 -26.37
CA LEU A 260 19.33 21.46 -25.21
C LEU A 260 20.69 21.19 -24.55
N ALA A 261 21.61 22.15 -24.66
CA ALA A 261 22.97 22.02 -24.12
C ALA A 261 23.04 21.83 -22.58
N THR A 262 22.04 22.33 -21.87
CA THR A 262 21.96 22.28 -20.40
C THR A 262 21.04 21.20 -19.85
N LEU A 263 20.43 20.38 -20.72
CA LEU A 263 19.37 19.43 -20.30
C LEU A 263 19.79 18.54 -19.13
N GLY A 264 20.98 17.98 -19.16
CA GLY A 264 21.47 17.12 -18.06
C GLY A 264 21.57 17.86 -16.72
N VAL A 265 22.01 19.11 -16.76
CA VAL A 265 22.11 19.98 -15.59
C VAL A 265 20.71 20.35 -15.09
N ASP A 266 19.80 20.72 -15.99
CA ASP A 266 18.43 21.09 -15.69
C ASP A 266 17.66 19.90 -15.08
N MET A 267 17.78 18.71 -15.66
CA MET A 267 17.20 17.48 -15.11
C MET A 267 17.74 17.17 -13.71
N ALA A 268 19.06 17.29 -13.50
CA ALA A 268 19.67 17.07 -12.20
C ALA A 268 19.18 18.07 -11.15
N SER A 269 19.08 19.35 -11.53
CA SER A 269 18.62 20.44 -10.65
C SER A 269 17.18 20.23 -10.22
N HIS A 270 16.26 20.05 -11.18
CA HIS A 270 14.84 19.86 -10.86
C HIS A 270 14.59 18.59 -10.06
N ARG A 271 15.34 17.49 -10.34
CA ARG A 271 15.27 16.27 -9.52
C ARG A 271 15.74 16.53 -8.09
N ALA A 272 16.85 17.24 -7.92
CA ALA A 272 17.38 17.59 -6.59
C ALA A 272 16.43 18.51 -5.82
N GLU A 273 15.81 19.51 -6.48
CA GLU A 273 14.80 20.38 -5.91
C GLU A 273 13.57 19.61 -5.42
N ALA A 274 13.05 18.68 -6.23
CA ALA A 274 11.90 17.85 -5.86
C ALA A 274 12.23 16.98 -4.63
N LEU A 275 13.41 16.37 -4.58
CA LEU A 275 13.87 15.61 -3.43
C LEU A 275 14.08 16.50 -2.20
N ALA A 276 14.62 17.71 -2.35
CA ALA A 276 14.80 18.65 -1.24
C ALA A 276 13.46 19.11 -0.65
N VAL A 277 12.44 19.34 -1.49
CA VAL A 277 11.08 19.64 -1.04
C VAL A 277 10.52 18.48 -0.24
N PHE A 278 10.65 17.25 -0.74
CA PHE A 278 10.26 16.06 -0.02
C PHE A 278 11.00 15.91 1.31
N ASP A 279 12.33 16.02 1.31
CA ASP A 279 13.18 15.84 2.48
C ASP A 279 12.84 16.85 3.58
N LYS A 280 12.57 18.11 3.21
CA LYS A 280 12.21 19.17 4.15
C LYS A 280 11.00 18.84 5.00
N ASP A 281 9.95 18.26 4.39
CA ASP A 281 8.69 18.02 5.06
C ASP A 281 8.52 16.58 5.56
N ALA A 282 9.14 15.60 4.88
CA ALA A 282 9.01 14.19 5.19
C ALA A 282 10.01 13.66 6.22
N SER A 283 11.19 14.30 6.36
CA SER A 283 12.27 13.82 7.24
C SER A 283 11.91 13.77 8.73
N ARG A 284 10.88 14.49 9.15
CA ARG A 284 10.34 14.49 10.53
C ARG A 284 9.51 13.24 10.88
N TYR A 285 9.12 12.45 9.89
CA TYR A 285 8.33 11.25 10.09
C TYR A 285 9.21 10.00 10.32
N HIS A 286 8.59 8.83 10.49
CA HIS A 286 9.29 7.59 10.79
C HIS A 286 10.40 7.30 9.78
N ARG A 287 11.64 7.14 10.29
CA ARG A 287 12.86 7.07 9.46
C ARG A 287 12.85 6.00 8.38
N GLY A 288 12.34 4.80 8.71
CA GLY A 288 12.29 3.67 7.75
C GLY A 288 11.31 3.95 6.60
N VAL A 289 10.15 4.55 6.92
CA VAL A 289 9.14 4.94 5.92
C VAL A 289 9.67 6.07 5.05
N TYR A 290 10.22 7.12 5.66
CA TYR A 290 10.84 8.22 4.94
C TYR A 290 11.88 7.73 3.93
N ALA A 291 12.83 6.87 4.35
CA ALA A 291 13.89 6.40 3.48
C ALA A 291 13.36 5.60 2.28
N ARG A 292 12.38 4.72 2.50
CA ARG A 292 11.73 3.96 1.44
C ARG A 292 10.98 4.87 0.46
N LYS A 293 10.15 5.78 0.97
CA LYS A 293 9.36 6.70 0.14
C LYS A 293 10.22 7.69 -0.65
N ARG A 294 11.38 8.07 -0.08
CA ARG A 294 12.38 8.88 -0.79
C ARG A 294 12.99 8.12 -1.98
N ALA A 295 13.30 6.84 -1.79
CA ALA A 295 13.80 5.99 -2.86
C ALA A 295 12.74 5.77 -3.96
N ASP A 296 11.48 5.51 -3.57
CA ASP A 296 10.35 5.38 -4.50
C ASP A 296 10.15 6.66 -5.32
N LEU A 297 10.20 7.84 -4.68
CA LEU A 297 10.12 9.13 -5.36
C LEU A 297 11.27 9.31 -6.35
N LEU A 298 12.51 9.00 -5.97
CA LEU A 298 13.67 9.09 -6.87
C LEU A 298 13.47 8.22 -8.12
N LEU A 299 13.00 6.99 -7.97
CA LEU A 299 12.71 6.10 -9.09
C LEU A 299 11.61 6.68 -9.99
N GLN A 300 10.55 7.23 -9.40
CA GLN A 300 9.47 7.89 -10.14
C GLN A 300 9.98 9.10 -10.94
N LEU A 301 10.79 9.96 -10.33
CA LEU A 301 11.38 11.12 -11.01
C LEU A 301 12.30 10.69 -12.17
N ASN A 302 13.13 9.67 -11.97
CA ASN A 302 13.98 9.12 -13.03
C ASN A 302 13.16 8.54 -14.18
N ALA A 303 12.05 7.85 -13.89
CA ALA A 303 11.14 7.33 -14.93
C ALA A 303 10.50 8.47 -15.75
N VAL A 304 10.17 9.60 -15.13
CA VAL A 304 9.68 10.79 -15.86
C VAL A 304 10.76 11.42 -16.72
N LEU A 305 12.02 11.40 -16.28
CA LEU A 305 13.16 11.99 -17.01
C LEU A 305 13.68 11.14 -18.17
N LEU A 306 13.47 9.83 -18.14
CA LEU A 306 13.96 8.92 -19.18
C LEU A 306 13.50 9.33 -20.60
N PRO A 307 12.25 9.69 -20.86
CA PRO A 307 11.83 10.18 -22.19
C PRO A 307 12.58 11.45 -22.67
N PHE A 308 12.98 12.34 -21.75
CA PHE A 308 13.76 13.53 -22.07
C PHE A 308 15.18 13.16 -22.50
N PHE A 309 15.81 12.25 -21.76
CA PHE A 309 17.11 11.70 -22.10
C PHE A 309 17.10 11.09 -23.51
N LEU A 310 16.12 10.21 -23.79
CA LEU A 310 16.01 9.55 -25.09
C LEU A 310 15.70 10.53 -26.22
N ALA A 311 14.82 11.52 -26.00
CA ALA A 311 14.51 12.55 -26.98
C ALA A 311 15.75 13.41 -27.31
N GLN A 312 16.53 13.78 -26.30
CA GLN A 312 17.78 14.53 -26.51
C GLN A 312 18.78 13.74 -27.35
N LEU A 313 18.99 12.44 -27.07
CA LEU A 313 19.87 11.59 -27.86
C LEU A 313 19.43 11.53 -29.31
N LYS A 314 18.14 11.29 -29.57
CA LYS A 314 17.56 11.25 -30.90
C LYS A 314 17.72 12.57 -31.67
N ASN A 315 17.46 13.71 -30.98
CA ASN A 315 17.62 15.02 -31.62
C ASN A 315 19.08 15.33 -31.93
N LEU A 316 19.99 14.97 -31.01
CA LEU A 316 21.43 15.09 -31.23
C LEU A 316 21.93 14.24 -32.40
N HIS A 317 21.50 12.99 -32.46
CA HIS A 317 21.77 12.09 -33.58
C HIS A 317 21.35 12.72 -34.92
N THR A 318 20.10 13.16 -35.02
CA THR A 318 19.55 13.81 -36.21
C THR A 318 20.36 15.03 -36.63
N LYS A 319 20.71 15.89 -35.63
CA LYS A 319 21.53 17.08 -35.88
C LYS A 319 22.91 16.73 -36.40
N LEU A 320 23.59 15.78 -35.78
CA LEU A 320 24.96 15.37 -36.20
C LEU A 320 24.96 14.65 -37.54
N ALA A 321 23.99 13.80 -37.80
CA ALA A 321 23.86 13.14 -39.11
C ALA A 321 23.61 14.15 -40.25
N SER A 322 22.75 15.17 -40.01
CA SER A 322 22.53 16.24 -40.97
C SER A 322 23.79 17.10 -41.21
N ALA A 323 24.50 17.46 -40.13
CA ALA A 323 25.75 18.20 -40.22
C ALA A 323 26.83 17.43 -40.96
N PHE A 324 26.93 16.10 -40.69
CA PHE A 324 27.86 15.23 -41.42
C PHE A 324 27.52 15.18 -42.90
N GLN A 325 26.27 15.01 -43.28
CA GLN A 325 25.85 14.98 -44.69
C GLN A 325 26.22 16.28 -45.40
N GLN A 326 25.97 17.44 -44.77
CA GLN A 326 26.34 18.73 -45.34
C GLN A 326 27.86 18.87 -45.48
N ALA A 327 28.63 18.52 -44.47
CA ALA A 327 30.09 18.58 -44.48
C ALA A 327 30.70 17.70 -45.59
N MET A 328 30.14 16.51 -45.76
CA MET A 328 30.55 15.60 -46.85
C MET A 328 30.23 16.19 -48.23
N GLN A 329 29.06 16.78 -48.44
CA GLN A 329 28.69 17.45 -49.69
C GLN A 329 29.58 18.66 -50.01
N GLU A 330 29.98 19.42 -49.00
CA GLU A 330 30.90 20.56 -49.15
C GLU A 330 32.31 20.09 -49.46
N GLY A 331 32.81 19.06 -48.73
CA GLY A 331 34.14 18.50 -48.93
C GLY A 331 34.38 17.80 -50.27
N THR A 332 33.30 17.31 -50.90
CA THR A 332 33.38 16.65 -52.23
C THR A 332 33.26 17.62 -53.40
N ARG A 333 33.04 18.91 -53.18
CA ARG A 333 32.97 19.94 -54.27
C ARG A 333 34.33 20.35 -54.83
N GLY A 334 35.45 19.87 -54.25
CA GLY A 334 36.81 20.23 -54.69
C GLY A 334 37.31 19.37 -55.89
N ALA A 335 38.29 19.87 -56.64
CA ALA A 335 38.86 19.17 -57.76
C ALA A 335 39.74 17.96 -57.38
N SER A 336 40.15 17.82 -56.13
CA SER A 336 40.97 16.69 -55.65
C SER A 336 40.66 16.49 -54.14
N TYR A 337 40.06 15.36 -53.78
CA TYR A 337 39.81 14.95 -52.41
C TYR A 337 40.05 13.44 -52.23
N ASP A 338 40.50 13.07 -51.04
CA ASP A 338 40.53 11.66 -50.62
C ASP A 338 39.23 11.38 -49.85
N PHE A 339 38.30 10.69 -50.51
CA PHE A 339 36.98 10.41 -49.93
C PHE A 339 37.07 9.58 -48.66
N GLY A 340 37.98 8.59 -48.60
CA GLY A 340 38.13 7.75 -47.41
C GLY A 340 38.58 8.55 -46.18
N ARG A 341 39.58 9.40 -46.37
CA ARG A 341 40.09 10.28 -45.31
C ARG A 341 39.04 11.29 -44.88
N LEU A 342 38.30 11.88 -45.80
CA LEU A 342 37.24 12.84 -45.51
C LEU A 342 36.14 12.20 -44.64
N VAL A 343 35.74 10.96 -44.98
CA VAL A 343 34.75 10.20 -44.19
C VAL A 343 35.27 9.97 -42.75
N GLU A 344 36.51 9.46 -42.61
CA GLU A 344 37.03 9.17 -41.26
C GLU A 344 37.19 10.44 -40.41
N GLU A 345 37.61 11.55 -40.98
CA GLU A 345 37.74 12.84 -40.29
C GLU A 345 36.35 13.37 -39.80
N HIS A 346 35.35 13.32 -40.67
CA HIS A 346 34.00 13.81 -40.29
C HIS A 346 33.26 12.86 -39.38
N VAL A 347 33.43 11.53 -39.51
CA VAL A 347 32.87 10.56 -38.54
C VAL A 347 33.51 10.78 -37.18
N ALA A 348 34.84 10.89 -37.09
CA ALA A 348 35.50 11.14 -35.80
C ALA A 348 35.06 12.46 -35.16
N HIS A 349 34.89 13.52 -35.99
CA HIS A 349 34.37 14.81 -35.49
C HIS A 349 32.95 14.70 -34.95
N ALA A 350 32.06 14.02 -35.66
CA ALA A 350 30.66 13.85 -35.21
C ALA A 350 30.57 13.02 -33.92
N LEU A 351 31.34 11.94 -33.80
CA LEU A 351 31.40 11.13 -32.58
C LEU A 351 31.98 11.90 -31.37
N ALA A 352 33.03 12.69 -31.62
CA ALA A 352 33.60 13.54 -30.57
C ALA A 352 32.60 14.61 -30.10
N ALA A 353 31.83 15.21 -31.02
CA ALA A 353 30.77 16.13 -30.69
C ALA A 353 29.62 15.45 -29.90
N PHE A 354 29.24 14.23 -30.27
CA PHE A 354 28.28 13.42 -29.56
C PHE A 354 28.76 13.15 -28.13
N ASP A 355 29.98 12.67 -27.96
CA ASP A 355 30.57 12.37 -26.66
C ASP A 355 30.63 13.62 -25.75
N ALA A 356 31.01 14.78 -26.31
CA ALA A 356 31.08 16.04 -25.57
C ALA A 356 29.68 16.52 -25.08
N GLU A 357 28.65 16.44 -25.95
CA GLU A 357 27.27 16.88 -25.62
C GLU A 357 26.59 15.92 -24.66
N THR A 358 26.96 14.64 -24.68
CA THR A 358 26.32 13.62 -23.79
C THR A 358 27.05 13.43 -22.46
N GLN A 359 28.23 14.00 -22.28
CA GLN A 359 29.08 13.81 -21.09
C GLN A 359 28.36 14.06 -19.76
N ARG A 360 27.41 15.04 -19.73
CA ARG A 360 26.66 15.45 -18.53
C ARG A 360 25.18 15.04 -18.59
N LEU A 361 24.80 14.26 -19.58
CA LEU A 361 23.40 13.92 -19.80
C LEU A 361 22.95 12.74 -18.93
N VAL A 362 23.86 11.79 -18.63
CA VAL A 362 23.57 10.64 -17.76
C VAL A 362 23.55 11.10 -16.31
N LEU A 363 22.41 10.89 -15.66
CA LEU A 363 22.25 11.27 -14.26
C LEU A 363 22.82 10.21 -13.31
N PRO A 364 23.37 10.61 -12.15
CA PRO A 364 23.72 9.67 -11.08
C PRO A 364 22.52 8.84 -10.66
N ASP A 365 22.74 7.63 -10.18
CA ASP A 365 21.72 6.70 -9.71
C ASP A 365 20.71 6.27 -10.81
N THR A 366 21.15 6.28 -12.08
CA THR A 366 20.41 5.74 -13.22
C THR A 366 21.26 4.71 -13.96
N ASP A 367 20.60 3.79 -14.65
CA ASP A 367 21.22 2.80 -15.53
C ASP A 367 21.27 3.27 -17.00
N TRP A 368 21.10 4.57 -17.24
CA TRP A 368 21.06 5.13 -18.58
C TRP A 368 22.42 5.06 -19.25
N SER A 369 22.43 4.72 -20.51
CA SER A 369 23.63 4.61 -21.32
C SER A 369 23.44 5.32 -22.66
N VAL A 370 24.49 5.98 -23.10
CA VAL A 370 24.55 6.63 -24.41
C VAL A 370 25.23 5.74 -25.49
N SER A 371 25.75 4.58 -25.07
CA SER A 371 26.63 3.74 -25.89
C SER A 371 25.90 3.15 -27.08
N GLU A 372 24.66 2.72 -26.96
CA GLU A 372 23.84 2.16 -28.00
C GLU A 372 23.56 3.20 -29.09
N GLU A 373 23.11 4.38 -28.71
CA GLU A 373 22.83 5.48 -29.63
C GLU A 373 24.08 5.96 -30.35
N ARG A 374 25.23 5.97 -29.63
CA ARG A 374 26.51 6.29 -30.24
C ARG A 374 26.92 5.31 -31.31
N MET A 375 26.70 4.01 -31.10
CA MET A 375 26.98 2.98 -32.15
C MET A 375 26.05 3.16 -33.33
N HIS A 376 24.76 3.38 -33.09
CA HIS A 376 23.79 3.64 -34.18
C HIS A 376 24.17 4.88 -34.97
N LEU A 377 24.61 5.96 -34.35
CA LEU A 377 25.10 7.15 -35.01
C LEU A 377 26.26 6.82 -35.91
N GLU A 378 27.28 6.09 -35.44
CA GLU A 378 28.44 5.70 -36.26
C GLU A 378 28.04 4.87 -37.48
N GLU A 379 27.14 3.89 -37.30
CA GLU A 379 26.62 3.06 -38.36
C GLU A 379 25.86 3.88 -39.41
N ASP A 380 25.04 4.82 -39.01
CA ASP A 380 24.26 5.69 -39.89
C ASP A 380 25.14 6.68 -40.64
N LEU A 381 26.15 7.28 -40.01
CA LEU A 381 27.14 8.14 -40.69
C LEU A 381 27.88 7.39 -41.76
N ARG A 382 28.33 6.16 -41.47
CA ARG A 382 29.01 5.30 -42.48
C ARG A 382 28.07 4.83 -43.61
N ALA A 383 26.78 4.64 -43.31
CA ALA A 383 25.78 4.32 -44.33
C ALA A 383 25.52 5.52 -45.26
N VAL A 384 25.37 6.73 -44.71
CA VAL A 384 25.26 7.97 -45.52
C VAL A 384 26.47 8.17 -46.41
N ALA A 385 27.68 7.95 -45.88
CA ALA A 385 28.91 8.05 -46.68
C ALA A 385 28.93 7.05 -47.86
N ARG A 386 28.46 5.82 -47.67
CA ARG A 386 28.34 4.82 -48.73
C ARG A 386 27.39 5.26 -49.85
N THR A 387 26.25 5.88 -49.47
CA THR A 387 25.28 6.40 -50.45
C THR A 387 25.89 7.55 -51.26
N LEU A 388 26.52 8.52 -50.59
CA LEU A 388 27.16 9.67 -51.24
C LEU A 388 28.35 9.30 -52.16
N ARG A 389 28.94 8.11 -51.99
CA ARG A 389 30.01 7.60 -52.89
C ARG A 389 29.45 6.96 -54.17
N ALA A 390 28.21 6.46 -54.10
CA ALA A 390 27.56 5.78 -55.22
C ALA A 390 26.92 6.75 -56.21
N ASP A 391 26.58 7.95 -55.75
CA ASP A 391 26.09 9.09 -56.56
C ASP A 391 27.28 9.87 -57.16
#